data_1653f89953311a39a9a446f5b556fb81
#
_entry.id   1653f89953311a39a9a446f5b556fb81
#
_cell.length_a   1.000
_cell.length_b   1.000
_cell.length_c   1.000
_cell.angle_alpha   90.00
_cell.angle_beta   90.00
_cell.angle_gamma   90.00
#
_symmetry.space_group_name_H-M   'P 1'
#
loop_
_entity.id
_entity.type
_entity.pdbx_description
1 polymer ?
#
loop_
_entity_poly.entity_id
_entity_poly.type
_entity_poly.pdbx_seq_one_letter_code
_entity_poly.pdbx_strand_id
1 'polypeptide(L)'
;MTTDVSARRISLSSIRDASAAVYGAAIRTPLIRVELPDGPDLYLKLEALQPIGSFKIRGAYNVIRQLTPAELRDGVSCRTTL
;
A
#
# COMPACT_ATOMS: atom_id res chain seq x y z
N MET A 1 19.60 -13.98 -14.04
CA MET A 1 19.70 -14.09 -12.57
C MET A 1 18.38 -14.61 -12.03
N THR A 2 18.45 -15.73 -11.35
CA THR A 2 17.25 -16.33 -10.79
C THR A 2 16.92 -15.64 -9.48
N THR A 3 15.75 -15.04 -9.39
CA THR A 3 15.27 -14.47 -8.15
C THR A 3 14.66 -15.58 -7.29
N ASP A 4 15.16 -15.73 -6.08
CA ASP A 4 14.54 -16.64 -5.12
C ASP A 4 13.22 -16.04 -4.65
N VAL A 5 12.13 -16.49 -5.25
CA VAL A 5 10.78 -16.01 -4.95
C VAL A 5 10.40 -16.32 -3.50
N SER A 6 10.89 -17.44 -2.94
CA SER A 6 10.56 -17.82 -1.57
C SER A 6 11.15 -16.86 -0.55
N ALA A 7 12.36 -16.30 -0.81
CA ALA A 7 13.00 -15.32 0.06
C ALA A 7 12.26 -13.97 0.09
N ARG A 8 11.43 -13.70 -0.93
CA ARG A 8 10.66 -12.47 -1.04
C ARG A 8 9.17 -12.67 -0.71
N ARG A 9 8.81 -13.85 -0.25
CA ARG A 9 7.42 -14.14 0.07
C ARG A 9 7.00 -13.35 1.30
N ILE A 10 5.91 -12.61 1.15
CA ILE A 10 5.30 -11.84 2.23
C ILE A 10 4.24 -12.71 2.88
N SER A 11 4.32 -12.88 4.19
CA SER A 11 3.34 -13.68 4.93
C SER A 11 2.03 -12.91 5.10
N LEU A 12 0.93 -13.65 5.22
CA LEU A 12 -0.37 -13.05 5.51
C LEU A 12 -0.37 -12.33 6.87
N SER A 13 0.34 -12.87 7.84
CA SER A 13 0.45 -12.22 9.15
C SER A 13 1.14 -10.87 9.05
N SER A 14 2.19 -10.74 8.24
CA SER A 14 2.85 -9.46 8.01
C SER A 14 1.91 -8.44 7.38
N ILE A 15 1.07 -8.88 6.43
CA ILE A 15 0.08 -8.02 5.78
C ILE A 15 -0.96 -7.56 6.79
N ARG A 16 -1.43 -8.47 7.65
CA ARG A 16 -2.42 -8.13 8.69
C ARG A 16 -1.87 -7.14 9.70
N ASP A 17 -0.61 -7.33 10.12
CA ASP A 17 0.06 -6.40 11.04
C ASP A 17 0.20 -5.02 10.41
N ALA A 18 0.63 -4.97 9.15
CA ALA A 18 0.73 -3.71 8.42
C ALA A 18 -0.63 -3.03 8.27
N SER A 19 -1.68 -3.80 7.98
CA SER A 19 -3.04 -3.29 7.85
C SER A 19 -3.50 -2.59 9.13
N ALA A 20 -3.25 -3.19 10.29
CA ALA A 20 -3.63 -2.61 11.57
C ALA A 20 -2.99 -1.24 11.79
N ALA A 21 -1.74 -1.05 11.37
CA ALA A 21 -1.02 0.21 11.49
C ALA A 21 -1.42 1.22 10.40
N VAL A 22 -1.53 0.76 9.16
CA VAL A 22 -1.77 1.62 8.00
C VAL A 22 -3.10 2.36 8.10
N TYR A 23 -4.13 1.73 8.66
CA TYR A 23 -5.43 2.38 8.83
C TYR A 23 -5.45 3.44 9.93
N GLY A 24 -4.33 3.72 10.57
CA GLY A 24 -4.14 4.94 11.34
C GLY A 24 -3.99 6.19 10.48
N ALA A 25 -3.59 6.04 9.22
CA ALA A 25 -3.40 7.15 8.28
C ALA A 25 -4.22 7.00 7.00
N ALA A 26 -4.39 5.78 6.50
CA ALA A 26 -5.17 5.50 5.30
C ALA A 26 -6.63 5.20 5.66
N ILE A 27 -7.52 5.45 4.73
CA ILE A 27 -8.93 5.09 4.88
C ILE A 27 -9.22 3.76 4.16
N ARG A 28 -10.29 3.11 4.60
CA ARG A 28 -10.82 1.92 3.92
C ARG A 28 -11.64 2.38 2.73
N THR A 29 -11.02 2.35 1.55
CA THR A 29 -11.69 2.80 0.34
C THR A 29 -12.67 1.75 -0.16
N PRO A 30 -13.74 2.18 -0.85
CA PRO A 30 -14.70 1.26 -1.44
C PRO A 30 -14.09 0.36 -2.49
N LEU A 31 -14.60 -0.87 -2.57
CA LEU A 31 -14.33 -1.78 -3.66
C LEU A 31 -15.60 -1.87 -4.52
N ILE A 32 -15.52 -1.38 -5.74
CA ILE A 32 -16.68 -1.25 -6.62
C ILE A 32 -16.56 -2.21 -7.78
N ARG A 33 -17.62 -2.99 -8.01
CA ARG A 33 -17.71 -3.83 -9.19
C ARG A 33 -18.12 -2.99 -10.39
N VAL A 34 -17.39 -3.12 -11.48
CA VAL A 34 -17.70 -2.50 -12.75
C VAL A 34 -18.26 -3.57 -13.69
N GLU A 35 -19.45 -3.34 -14.19
CA GLU A 35 -20.07 -4.26 -15.14
C GLU A 35 -19.58 -3.92 -16.55
N LEU A 36 -18.93 -4.91 -17.17
CA LEU A 36 -18.47 -4.82 -18.55
C LEU A 36 -19.28 -5.82 -19.37
N PRO A 37 -20.01 -5.37 -20.42
CA PRO A 37 -20.70 -6.30 -21.32
C PRO A 37 -19.68 -7.26 -21.94
N ASP A 38 -19.92 -8.58 -21.80
CA ASP A 38 -19.04 -9.61 -22.32
C ASP A 38 -17.60 -9.55 -21.84
N GLY A 39 -17.36 -8.83 -20.73
CA GLY A 39 -16.03 -8.67 -20.15
C GLY A 39 -15.84 -9.50 -18.88
N PRO A 40 -14.63 -9.50 -18.33
CA PRO A 40 -14.35 -10.17 -17.06
C PRO A 40 -15.02 -9.45 -15.90
N ASP A 41 -15.10 -10.13 -14.75
CA ASP A 41 -15.45 -9.47 -13.49
C ASP A 41 -14.35 -8.50 -13.12
N LEU A 42 -14.68 -7.22 -13.08
CA LEU A 42 -13.74 -6.16 -12.75
C LEU A 42 -14.17 -5.46 -11.47
N TYR A 43 -13.21 -5.29 -10.57
CA TYR A 43 -13.43 -4.55 -9.32
C TYR A 43 -12.41 -3.43 -9.24
N LEU A 44 -12.86 -2.24 -8.85
CA LEU A 44 -12.02 -1.07 -8.64
C LEU A 44 -11.97 -0.72 -7.17
N LYS A 45 -10.78 -0.68 -6.62
CA LYS A 45 -10.56 -0.14 -5.29
C LYS A 45 -10.20 1.33 -5.43
N LEU A 46 -11.06 2.21 -4.90
CA LEU A 46 -11.00 3.63 -5.18
C LEU A 46 -9.94 4.34 -4.33
N GLU A 47 -8.69 4.08 -4.60
CA GLU A 47 -7.57 4.64 -3.83
C GLU A 47 -7.32 6.13 -4.11
N ALA A 48 -7.95 6.70 -5.13
CA ALA A 48 -7.96 8.16 -5.31
C ALA A 48 -8.64 8.90 -4.15
N LEU A 49 -9.46 8.19 -3.35
CA LEU A 49 -10.11 8.76 -2.17
C LEU A 49 -9.20 8.83 -0.93
N GLN A 50 -7.99 8.27 -1.00
CA GLN A 50 -7.03 8.38 0.10
C GLN A 50 -6.64 9.85 0.35
N PRO A 51 -6.21 10.21 1.59
CA PRO A 51 -5.86 11.59 1.92
C PRO A 51 -4.86 12.25 0.97
N ILE A 52 -3.91 11.46 0.42
CA ILE A 52 -2.94 11.99 -0.55
C ILE A 52 -3.35 11.71 -2.00
N GLY A 53 -4.54 11.19 -2.22
CA GLY A 53 -5.09 10.97 -3.56
C GLY A 53 -4.59 9.72 -4.28
N SER A 54 -3.87 8.82 -3.62
CA SER A 54 -3.36 7.60 -4.23
C SER A 54 -3.10 6.50 -3.21
N PHE A 55 -2.89 5.27 -3.70
CA PHE A 55 -2.57 4.11 -2.88
C PHE A 55 -1.20 4.22 -2.17
N LYS A 56 -0.36 5.15 -2.58
CA LYS A 56 1.02 5.28 -2.07
C LYS A 56 1.08 5.51 -0.57
N ILE A 57 0.04 6.08 0.02
CA ILE A 57 -0.02 6.31 1.47
C ILE A 57 0.15 5.00 2.26
N ARG A 58 -0.31 3.88 1.73
CA ARG A 58 -0.24 2.58 2.41
C ARG A 58 1.21 2.16 2.64
N GLY A 59 2.00 2.08 1.58
CA GLY A 59 3.40 1.70 1.68
C GLY A 59 4.26 2.75 2.35
N ALA A 60 4.06 4.01 2.02
CA ALA A 60 4.82 5.12 2.61
C ALA A 60 4.64 5.18 4.13
N TYR A 61 3.40 5.14 4.60
CA TYR A 61 3.13 5.15 6.04
C TYR A 61 3.71 3.92 6.73
N ASN A 62 3.56 2.74 6.12
CA ASN A 62 4.06 1.50 6.70
C ASN A 62 5.59 1.51 6.88
N VAL A 63 6.31 2.13 5.95
CA VAL A 63 7.77 2.29 6.06
C VAL A 63 8.12 3.32 7.12
N ILE A 64 7.50 4.50 7.06
CA ILE A 64 7.85 5.63 7.93
C ILE A 64 7.58 5.29 9.39
N ARG A 65 6.49 4.62 9.71
CA ARG A 65 6.17 4.25 11.10
C ARG A 65 7.19 3.31 11.73
N GLN A 66 8.01 2.66 10.93
CA GLN A 66 9.03 1.72 11.40
C GLN A 66 10.41 2.35 11.52
N LEU A 67 10.57 3.60 11.10
CA LEU A 67 11.85 4.31 11.16
C LEU A 67 12.09 4.85 12.56
N THR A 68 13.36 4.83 12.97
CA THR A 68 13.77 5.41 14.26
C THR A 68 13.81 6.93 14.16
N PRO A 69 13.77 7.65 15.32
CA PRO A 69 13.97 9.10 15.31
C PRO A 69 15.27 9.54 14.64
N ALA A 70 16.34 8.75 14.78
CA ALA A 70 17.63 9.05 14.14
C ALA A 70 17.51 8.97 12.62
N GLU A 71 16.80 7.96 12.11
CA GLU A 71 16.56 7.79 10.66
C GLU A 71 15.67 8.89 10.10
N LEU A 72 14.80 9.47 10.92
CA LEU A 72 13.89 10.53 10.51
C LEU A 72 14.48 11.94 10.64
N ARG A 73 15.65 12.08 11.23
CA ARG A 73 16.24 13.39 11.57
C ARG A 73 16.30 14.34 10.38
N ASP A 74 16.73 13.85 9.23
CA ASP A 74 16.90 14.67 8.03
C ASP A 74 15.68 14.59 7.11
N GLY A 75 14.58 14.04 7.60
CA GLY A 75 13.38 13.83 6.82
C GLY A 75 13.46 12.62 5.93
N VAL A 76 12.39 12.35 5.22
CA VAL A 76 12.29 11.25 4.25
C VAL A 76 11.69 11.77 2.97
N SER A 77 12.12 11.20 1.85
CA SER A 77 11.55 11.50 0.56
C SER A 77 11.25 10.21 -0.17
N CYS A 78 10.23 10.25 -0.99
CA CYS A 78 9.85 9.12 -1.85
C CYS A 78 9.98 9.54 -3.30
N ARG A 79 10.74 8.76 -4.07
CA ARG A 79 10.85 8.98 -5.49
C ARG A 79 9.99 7.95 -6.20
N THR A 80 9.16 8.42 -7.12
CA THR A 80 8.33 7.56 -7.93
C THR A 80 8.58 7.84 -9.39
N THR A 81 8.65 6.78 -10.19
CA THR A 81 8.67 6.87 -11.65
C THR A 81 7.36 6.33 -12.19
N LEU A 82 6.77 7.11 -13.07
CA LEU A 82 5.56 6.70 -13.79
C LEU A 82 5.93 6.21 -15.17
#